data_4f9cda8b779164d9267b926126053c33
#
_entry.id   4f9cda8b779164d9267b926126053c33
#
_cell.length_a   1.000
_cell.length_b   1.000
_cell.length_c   1.000
_cell.angle_alpha   90.00
_cell.angle_beta   90.00
_cell.angle_gamma   90.00
#
_symmetry.space_group_name_H-M   'P 1'
#
loop_
_entity.id
_entity.type
_entity.pdbx_description
1 polymer ?
#
loop_
_entity_poly.entity_id
_entity_poly.type
_entity_poly.pdbx_seq_one_letter_code
_entity_poly.pdbx_strand_id
1 'polypeptide(L)'
;MKKYILIILSAVVLATTSCDDILDRPQLNTPTDGTFWKTEMDARLYANGFYRNYFVGYADGWTTNYAPLRGYSFSDDLASTGQQSSFSNSIPSTLGSSNTGDLATYQTQYVGPTWNFTWIRKANVFMERLEANMKGNVTEEAYNHWHAVAAFFKCFSYSRLVAVFGDVPYYETSFANSDLEAMYKDRDSRVFVMDKVYDMLKNEVLVNIRTNDGDNTLNRYVAAAFASRWMLFEGTWQKYHGGDQTAANKYLQLAKEAAEIVINSGKYAIDTPFRDVFGSQDLK
;
A
#
# COMPACT_ATOMS: atom_id res chain seq x y z
N MET A 1 -31.33 -55.32 -35.80
CA MET A 1 -31.50 -53.91 -35.43
C MET A 1 -31.21 -53.63 -33.94
N LYS A 2 -31.82 -54.32 -32.98
CA LYS A 2 -31.58 -54.06 -31.54
C LYS A 2 -30.11 -54.13 -31.08
N LYS A 3 -29.30 -55.08 -31.63
CA LYS A 3 -27.87 -55.19 -31.27
C LYS A 3 -27.00 -54.02 -31.74
N TYR A 4 -27.31 -53.43 -32.88
CA TYR A 4 -26.57 -52.25 -33.38
C TYR A 4 -26.93 -50.95 -32.63
N ILE A 5 -28.18 -50.85 -32.16
CA ILE A 5 -28.62 -49.71 -31.33
C ILE A 5 -27.88 -49.72 -29.98
N LEU A 6 -27.68 -50.91 -29.37
CA LEU A 6 -26.95 -51.04 -28.11
C LEU A 6 -25.45 -50.67 -28.27
N ILE A 7 -24.84 -51.03 -29.40
CA ILE A 7 -23.44 -50.69 -29.69
C ILE A 7 -23.28 -49.17 -29.91
N ILE A 8 -24.22 -48.54 -30.62
CA ILE A 8 -24.21 -47.10 -30.82
C ILE A 8 -24.44 -46.34 -29.52
N LEU A 9 -25.37 -46.83 -28.67
CA LEU A 9 -25.63 -46.21 -27.36
C LEU A 9 -24.43 -46.32 -26.42
N SER A 10 -23.71 -47.46 -26.41
CA SER A 10 -22.46 -47.60 -25.62
C SER A 10 -21.32 -46.76 -26.15
N ALA A 11 -21.19 -46.54 -27.44
CA ALA A 11 -20.20 -45.67 -28.03
C ALA A 11 -20.45 -44.19 -27.72
N VAL A 12 -21.69 -43.76 -27.67
CA VAL A 12 -22.07 -42.37 -27.28
C VAL A 12 -21.78 -42.12 -25.80
N VAL A 13 -22.07 -43.11 -24.92
CA VAL A 13 -21.77 -42.96 -23.48
C VAL A 13 -20.25 -42.88 -23.20
N LEU A 14 -19.45 -43.63 -23.96
CA LEU A 14 -17.99 -43.57 -23.86
C LEU A 14 -17.37 -42.24 -24.42
N ALA A 15 -18.06 -41.59 -25.33
CA ALA A 15 -17.60 -40.32 -25.90
C ALA A 15 -17.91 -39.12 -24.98
N THR A 16 -18.82 -39.24 -24.03
CA THR A 16 -19.18 -38.14 -23.09
C THR A 16 -18.30 -38.10 -21.82
N THR A 17 -17.48 -39.12 -21.60
CA THR A 17 -16.59 -39.17 -20.41
C THR A 17 -15.16 -38.70 -20.71
N SER A 18 -14.92 -38.17 -21.92
CA SER A 18 -13.57 -37.78 -22.34
C SER A 18 -13.40 -36.27 -22.25
N CYS A 19 -12.48 -35.86 -21.42
CA CYS A 19 -11.67 -34.66 -21.55
C CYS A 19 -12.13 -33.33 -20.95
N ASP A 20 -12.58 -33.28 -19.70
CA ASP A 20 -12.50 -32.05 -18.93
C ASP A 20 -11.07 -31.79 -18.43
N ASP A 21 -10.31 -32.86 -18.15
CA ASP A 21 -8.98 -32.80 -17.54
C ASP A 21 -7.84 -32.42 -18.51
N ILE A 22 -8.04 -32.53 -19.84
CA ILE A 22 -7.03 -32.20 -20.86
C ILE A 22 -7.05 -30.73 -21.26
N LEU A 23 -8.19 -30.06 -21.11
CA LEU A 23 -8.36 -28.65 -21.45
C LEU A 23 -7.96 -27.73 -20.30
N ASP A 24 -8.06 -28.18 -19.07
CA ASP A 24 -7.64 -27.48 -17.87
C ASP A 24 -6.16 -27.75 -17.55
N ARG A 25 -5.29 -27.30 -18.43
CA ARG A 25 -3.84 -27.28 -18.14
C ARG A 25 -3.52 -25.99 -17.38
N PRO A 26 -3.24 -26.06 -16.07
CA PRO A 26 -2.74 -24.90 -15.35
C PRO A 26 -1.44 -24.46 -16.03
N GLN A 27 -1.28 -23.16 -16.25
CA GLN A 27 -0.04 -22.60 -16.79
C GLN A 27 1.08 -22.88 -15.80
N LEU A 28 1.94 -23.84 -16.09
CA LEU A 28 3.05 -24.24 -15.21
C LEU A 28 4.15 -23.17 -15.11
N ASN A 29 4.22 -22.26 -16.06
CA ASN A 29 5.27 -21.27 -16.18
C ASN A 29 4.85 -19.86 -15.71
N THR A 30 3.60 -19.66 -15.35
CA THR A 30 3.11 -18.37 -14.84
C THR A 30 2.29 -18.64 -13.59
N PRO A 31 2.62 -18.01 -12.45
CA PRO A 31 1.81 -18.13 -11.24
C PRO A 31 0.39 -17.65 -11.53
N THR A 32 -0.58 -18.51 -11.34
CA THR A 32 -1.99 -18.14 -11.35
C THR A 32 -2.45 -17.83 -9.92
N ASP A 33 -3.56 -17.14 -9.77
CA ASP A 33 -4.12 -16.83 -8.46
C ASP A 33 -4.33 -18.09 -7.60
N GLY A 34 -4.71 -19.22 -8.19
CA GLY A 34 -4.89 -20.50 -7.48
C GLY A 34 -3.61 -21.25 -7.12
N THR A 35 -2.46 -20.89 -7.72
CA THR A 35 -1.19 -21.58 -7.48
C THR A 35 -0.17 -20.76 -6.70
N PHE A 36 -0.33 -19.44 -6.62
CA PHE A 36 0.63 -18.51 -6.04
C PHE A 36 0.59 -18.45 -4.51
N TRP A 37 -0.57 -18.32 -3.91
CA TRP A 37 -0.74 -17.99 -2.49
C TRP A 37 -0.62 -19.21 -1.55
N LYS A 38 0.56 -19.82 -1.44
CA LYS A 38 0.75 -21.06 -0.65
C LYS A 38 1.74 -20.92 0.49
N THR A 39 2.71 -20.04 0.38
CA THR A 39 3.80 -19.91 1.31
C THR A 39 4.00 -18.47 1.74
N GLU A 40 4.67 -18.26 2.88
CA GLU A 40 5.06 -16.92 3.32
C GLU A 40 5.93 -16.20 2.28
N MET A 41 6.74 -16.93 1.52
CA MET A 41 7.54 -16.34 0.44
C MET A 41 6.67 -15.73 -0.66
N ASP A 42 5.51 -16.31 -0.95
CA ASP A 42 4.57 -15.77 -1.94
C ASP A 42 4.00 -14.43 -1.47
N ALA A 43 3.64 -14.33 -0.19
CA ALA A 43 3.22 -13.08 0.43
C ALA A 43 4.32 -12.02 0.35
N ARG A 44 5.56 -12.39 0.65
CA ARG A 44 6.74 -11.51 0.54
C ARG A 44 6.96 -11.02 -0.88
N LEU A 45 6.89 -11.91 -1.87
CA LEU A 45 7.06 -11.55 -3.28
C LEU A 45 6.01 -10.55 -3.75
N TYR A 46 4.76 -10.74 -3.33
CA TYR A 46 3.69 -9.78 -3.64
C TYR A 46 3.93 -8.43 -2.95
N ALA A 47 4.27 -8.45 -1.66
CA ALA A 47 4.56 -7.26 -0.87
C ALA A 47 5.73 -6.45 -1.44
N ASN A 48 6.76 -7.11 -1.98
CA ASN A 48 7.91 -6.46 -2.61
C ASN A 48 7.50 -5.53 -3.77
N GLY A 49 6.39 -5.82 -4.44
CA GLY A 49 5.84 -4.96 -5.47
C GLY A 49 5.43 -3.56 -4.97
N PHE A 50 5.11 -3.43 -3.69
CA PHE A 50 4.78 -2.12 -3.10
C PHE A 50 6.02 -1.25 -2.89
N TYR A 51 7.15 -1.84 -2.50
CA TYR A 51 8.38 -1.08 -2.17
C TYR A 51 8.79 -0.17 -3.31
N ARG A 52 8.81 -0.69 -4.53
CA ARG A 52 9.14 0.07 -5.73
C ARG A 52 8.28 1.32 -5.90
N ASN A 53 7.01 1.26 -5.47
CA ASN A 53 6.07 2.35 -5.66
C ASN A 53 6.10 3.38 -4.52
N TYR A 54 6.43 2.94 -3.31
CA TYR A 54 6.31 3.79 -2.12
C TYR A 54 7.64 4.33 -1.62
N PHE A 55 8.72 3.59 -1.84
CA PHE A 55 10.04 3.97 -1.33
C PHE A 55 11.00 4.31 -2.46
N VAL A 56 11.61 5.48 -2.36
CA VAL A 56 12.65 5.92 -3.30
C VAL A 56 13.87 5.02 -3.18
N GLY A 57 14.51 4.72 -4.31
CA GLY A 57 15.72 3.91 -4.36
C GLY A 57 15.49 2.45 -4.71
N TYR A 58 14.24 1.97 -4.69
CA TYR A 58 13.94 0.57 -5.08
C TYR A 58 13.68 0.38 -6.58
N ALA A 59 13.32 1.46 -7.30
CA ALA A 59 12.99 1.38 -8.72
C ALA A 59 14.02 2.01 -9.61
N ASP A 60 14.42 3.22 -9.25
CA ASP A 60 15.28 4.07 -10.05
C ASP A 60 16.41 4.55 -9.17
N GLY A 61 17.61 4.65 -9.76
CA GLY A 61 18.71 5.31 -9.11
C GLY A 61 18.45 6.80 -8.87
N TRP A 62 19.49 7.54 -8.64
CA TRP A 62 19.51 8.98 -8.43
C TRP A 62 19.07 9.73 -9.69
N THR A 63 17.78 9.73 -10.00
CA THR A 63 17.20 10.42 -11.14
C THR A 63 16.53 11.73 -10.69
N THR A 64 15.99 12.48 -11.66
CA THR A 64 15.17 13.68 -11.41
C THR A 64 13.93 13.41 -10.56
N ASN A 65 13.57 12.14 -10.37
CA ASN A 65 12.48 11.70 -9.53
C ASN A 65 12.91 11.40 -8.09
N TYR A 66 14.21 11.53 -7.79
CA TYR A 66 14.72 11.36 -6.44
C TYR A 66 14.11 12.41 -5.49
N ALA A 67 13.56 11.89 -4.44
CA ALA A 67 12.72 12.62 -3.52
C ALA A 67 13.30 13.90 -2.91
N PRO A 68 14.55 13.94 -2.43
CA PRO A 68 15.13 15.15 -1.89
C PRO A 68 15.13 16.31 -2.89
N LEU A 69 15.28 16.02 -4.17
CA LEU A 69 15.32 17.04 -5.21
C LEU A 69 13.94 17.61 -5.58
N ARG A 70 12.86 16.90 -5.26
CA ARG A 70 11.48 17.35 -5.56
C ARG A 70 10.73 17.86 -4.34
N GLY A 71 10.84 17.16 -3.22
CA GLY A 71 10.06 17.46 -2.02
C GLY A 71 10.52 18.73 -1.31
N TYR A 72 11.81 18.97 -1.27
CA TYR A 72 12.41 20.07 -0.54
C TYR A 72 12.44 21.41 -1.31
N SER A 73 12.05 21.43 -2.58
CA SER A 73 11.96 22.67 -3.36
C SER A 73 10.89 23.65 -2.85
N PHE A 74 10.03 23.22 -1.94
CA PHE A 74 9.03 24.05 -1.26
C PHE A 74 9.42 24.44 0.17
N SER A 75 10.63 24.15 0.56
CA SER A 75 11.20 24.52 1.84
C SER A 75 12.42 25.42 1.62
N ASP A 76 12.95 25.94 2.69
CA ASP A 76 14.20 26.69 2.72
C ASP A 76 15.46 25.79 2.68
N ASP A 77 15.27 24.47 2.67
CA ASP A 77 16.39 23.51 2.57
C ASP A 77 17.02 23.48 1.17
N LEU A 78 16.23 23.71 0.12
CA LEU A 78 16.70 23.69 -1.27
C LEU A 78 16.11 24.85 -2.08
N ALA A 79 16.97 25.73 -2.55
CA ALA A 79 16.63 26.74 -3.55
C ALA A 79 16.97 26.24 -4.94
N SER A 80 15.98 26.21 -5.84
CA SER A 80 16.23 25.96 -7.26
C SER A 80 16.69 27.23 -7.95
N THR A 81 17.49 27.09 -9.02
CA THR A 81 17.90 28.23 -9.87
C THR A 81 16.79 28.76 -10.75
N GLY A 82 15.68 28.03 -10.86
CA GLY A 82 14.50 28.41 -11.61
C GLY A 82 13.37 28.90 -10.71
N GLN A 83 12.32 29.45 -11.33
CA GLN A 83 11.13 29.87 -10.59
C GLN A 83 10.51 28.69 -9.85
N GLN A 84 10.32 28.82 -8.54
CA GLN A 84 9.57 27.83 -7.72
C GLN A 84 8.07 27.88 -8.01
N SER A 85 7.72 27.89 -9.29
CA SER A 85 6.35 28.10 -9.76
C SER A 85 5.46 26.90 -9.69
N SER A 86 5.96 25.77 -9.22
CA SER A 86 5.27 24.52 -9.49
C SER A 86 4.53 23.91 -8.31
N PHE A 87 4.07 24.73 -7.38
CA PHE A 87 3.08 24.27 -6.41
C PHE A 87 1.85 23.68 -7.14
N SER A 88 1.40 24.36 -8.18
CA SER A 88 0.34 23.89 -9.09
C SER A 88 0.70 22.64 -9.88
N ASN A 89 1.98 22.37 -10.13
CA ASN A 89 2.43 21.18 -10.84
C ASN A 89 2.65 19.98 -9.90
N SER A 90 2.81 20.23 -8.60
CA SER A 90 3.00 19.20 -7.58
C SER A 90 1.67 18.73 -6.97
N ILE A 91 0.63 19.58 -7.05
CA ILE A 91 -0.72 19.26 -6.64
C ILE A 91 -1.56 19.17 -7.90
N PRO A 92 -2.21 18.04 -8.19
CA PRO A 92 -3.06 17.90 -9.35
C PRO A 92 -4.13 18.98 -9.36
N SER A 93 -4.18 19.79 -10.41
CA SER A 93 -5.17 20.88 -10.57
C SER A 93 -6.58 20.36 -10.84
N THR A 94 -6.70 19.11 -11.32
CA THR A 94 -7.95 18.42 -11.60
C THR A 94 -7.88 16.96 -11.23
N LEU A 95 -9.01 16.41 -10.81
CA LEU A 95 -9.17 14.96 -10.62
C LEU A 95 -8.93 14.27 -11.98
N GLY A 96 -8.06 13.27 -11.99
CA GLY A 96 -7.77 12.53 -13.21
C GLY A 96 -6.92 13.28 -14.22
N SER A 97 -6.41 14.47 -13.88
CA SER A 97 -5.41 15.09 -14.73
C SER A 97 -4.19 14.19 -14.78
N SER A 98 -3.85 13.82 -15.98
CA SER A 98 -2.72 13.00 -16.32
C SER A 98 -1.40 13.79 -16.21
N ASN A 99 -1.15 14.42 -15.10
CA ASN A 99 0.23 14.67 -14.70
C ASN A 99 0.88 13.30 -14.46
N THR A 100 0.65 12.48 -15.46
CA THR A 100 0.79 11.08 -15.51
C THR A 100 2.17 10.71 -15.95
N GLY A 101 3.04 11.57 -16.13
CA GLY A 101 4.40 11.14 -16.28
C GLY A 101 4.69 10.07 -15.22
N ASP A 102 5.85 9.82 -14.93
CA ASP A 102 6.29 8.86 -13.90
C ASP A 102 5.66 9.08 -12.51
N LEU A 103 5.04 10.24 -12.27
CA LEU A 103 4.35 10.60 -11.01
C LEU A 103 3.12 9.74 -10.70
N ALA A 104 2.42 9.24 -11.71
CA ALA A 104 1.30 8.31 -11.49
C ALA A 104 1.77 6.94 -10.99
N THR A 105 3.02 6.61 -11.23
CA THR A 105 3.62 5.32 -10.89
C THR A 105 4.24 5.34 -9.50
N TYR A 106 4.74 6.48 -9.04
CA TYR A 106 5.48 6.59 -7.79
C TYR A 106 4.72 7.41 -6.75
N GLN A 107 3.98 6.75 -5.89
CA GLN A 107 3.36 7.37 -4.70
C GLN A 107 4.33 7.40 -3.53
N THR A 108 5.53 7.93 -3.75
CA THR A 108 6.51 8.02 -2.68
C THR A 108 6.09 9.01 -1.61
N GLN A 109 6.75 9.00 -0.47
CA GLN A 109 6.52 9.97 0.60
C GLN A 109 6.76 11.44 0.18
N TYR A 110 7.35 11.69 -0.97
CA TYR A 110 7.73 13.02 -1.45
C TYR A 110 6.99 13.47 -2.71
N VAL A 111 6.39 12.53 -3.43
CA VAL A 111 5.60 12.84 -4.62
C VAL A 111 4.13 12.80 -4.25
N GLY A 112 3.40 13.84 -4.57
CA GLY A 112 1.96 13.92 -4.32
C GLY A 112 1.19 12.80 -5.05
N PRO A 113 0.13 12.25 -4.43
CA PRO A 113 -0.71 11.27 -5.09
C PRO A 113 -1.48 11.94 -6.22
N THR A 114 -1.73 11.18 -7.28
CA THR A 114 -2.80 11.46 -8.23
C THR A 114 -4.11 10.88 -7.71
N TRP A 115 -5.26 11.28 -8.30
CA TRP A 115 -6.55 10.66 -8.00
C TRP A 115 -6.58 9.23 -8.55
N ASN A 116 -5.93 8.31 -7.84
CA ASN A 116 -5.71 6.94 -8.28
C ASN A 116 -5.79 5.98 -7.09
N PHE A 117 -6.60 4.95 -7.23
CA PHE A 117 -6.87 3.95 -6.20
C PHE A 117 -6.28 2.57 -6.51
N THR A 118 -5.45 2.47 -7.54
CA THR A 118 -4.85 1.19 -7.98
C THR A 118 -4.09 0.49 -6.84
N TRP A 119 -3.32 1.24 -6.07
CA TRP A 119 -2.52 0.66 -4.99
C TRP A 119 -3.34 0.32 -3.76
N ILE A 120 -4.44 1.04 -3.50
CA ILE A 120 -5.42 0.68 -2.50
C ILE A 120 -6.09 -0.65 -2.90
N ARG A 121 -6.50 -0.78 -4.18
CA ARG A 121 -7.04 -2.03 -4.70
C ARG A 121 -6.04 -3.19 -4.57
N LYS A 122 -4.76 -2.96 -4.90
CA LYS A 122 -3.72 -3.98 -4.72
C LYS A 122 -3.54 -4.39 -3.26
N ALA A 123 -3.61 -3.45 -2.32
CA ALA A 123 -3.57 -3.76 -0.89
C ALA A 123 -4.79 -4.58 -0.46
N ASN A 124 -6.00 -4.19 -0.90
CA ASN A 124 -7.21 -4.95 -0.62
C ASN A 124 -7.14 -6.38 -1.19
N VAL A 125 -6.71 -6.53 -2.45
CA VAL A 125 -6.51 -7.86 -3.06
C VAL A 125 -5.50 -8.67 -2.25
N PHE A 126 -4.43 -8.06 -1.76
CA PHE A 126 -3.44 -8.74 -0.93
C PHE A 126 -4.07 -9.26 0.36
N MET A 127 -4.79 -8.41 1.10
CA MET A 127 -5.48 -8.80 2.32
C MET A 127 -6.50 -9.93 2.07
N GLU A 128 -7.30 -9.83 1.02
CA GLU A 128 -8.28 -10.85 0.62
C GLU A 128 -7.62 -12.19 0.27
N ARG A 129 -6.49 -12.17 -0.42
CA ARG A 129 -5.76 -13.40 -0.78
C ARG A 129 -5.08 -14.05 0.41
N LEU A 130 -4.55 -13.24 1.33
CA LEU A 130 -4.04 -13.76 2.61
C LEU A 130 -5.14 -14.45 3.41
N GLU A 131 -6.31 -13.81 3.54
CA GLU A 131 -7.46 -14.38 4.25
C GLU A 131 -7.97 -15.67 3.59
N ALA A 132 -8.12 -15.69 2.26
CA ALA A 132 -8.69 -16.81 1.54
C ALA A 132 -7.78 -18.03 1.43
N ASN A 133 -6.46 -17.83 1.35
CA ASN A 133 -5.53 -18.90 0.96
C ASN A 133 -4.43 -19.18 2.00
N MET A 134 -4.08 -18.23 2.84
CA MET A 134 -2.95 -18.38 3.75
C MET A 134 -3.36 -18.52 5.22
N LYS A 135 -4.51 -17.99 5.59
CA LYS A 135 -5.04 -18.11 6.95
C LYS A 135 -5.22 -19.59 7.30
N GLY A 136 -4.55 -20.03 8.36
CA GLY A 136 -4.52 -21.44 8.77
C GLY A 136 -3.56 -22.33 7.99
N ASN A 137 -2.95 -21.85 6.89
CA ASN A 137 -1.97 -22.59 6.10
C ASN A 137 -0.53 -22.14 6.37
N VAL A 138 -0.35 -20.96 6.94
CA VAL A 138 0.92 -20.46 7.48
C VAL A 138 0.78 -20.24 8.99
N THR A 139 1.85 -19.90 9.68
CA THR A 139 1.75 -19.54 11.11
C THR A 139 0.87 -18.29 11.28
N GLU A 140 0.15 -18.21 12.38
CA GLU A 140 -0.66 -17.05 12.73
C GLU A 140 0.16 -15.76 12.75
N GLU A 141 1.37 -15.85 13.25
CA GLU A 141 2.32 -14.72 13.27
C GLU A 141 2.66 -14.24 11.85
N ALA A 142 2.97 -15.16 10.94
CA ALA A 142 3.27 -14.82 9.54
C ALA A 142 2.03 -14.22 8.84
N TYR A 143 0.85 -14.81 9.03
CA TYR A 143 -0.40 -14.28 8.50
C TYR A 143 -0.63 -12.85 8.99
N ASN A 144 -0.58 -12.63 10.30
CA ASN A 144 -0.79 -11.32 10.92
C ASN A 144 0.24 -10.29 10.46
N HIS A 145 1.50 -10.69 10.32
CA HIS A 145 2.56 -9.82 9.81
C HIS A 145 2.25 -9.34 8.38
N TRP A 146 1.97 -10.26 7.45
CA TRP A 146 1.76 -9.90 6.05
C TRP A 146 0.44 -9.15 5.83
N HIS A 147 -0.59 -9.45 6.61
CA HIS A 147 -1.82 -8.69 6.60
C HIS A 147 -1.57 -7.25 7.08
N ALA A 148 -0.82 -7.07 8.15
CA ALA A 148 -0.42 -5.75 8.65
C ALA A 148 0.49 -4.99 7.67
N VAL A 149 1.34 -5.67 6.89
CA VAL A 149 2.12 -5.05 5.80
C VAL A 149 1.19 -4.52 4.71
N ALA A 150 0.16 -5.27 4.32
CA ALA A 150 -0.85 -4.81 3.36
C ALA A 150 -1.62 -3.60 3.90
N ALA A 151 -2.04 -3.65 5.18
CA ALA A 151 -2.71 -2.55 5.88
C ALA A 151 -1.83 -1.29 5.93
N PHE A 152 -0.53 -1.44 6.17
CA PHE A 152 0.41 -0.31 6.16
C PHE A 152 0.41 0.42 4.80
N PHE A 153 0.50 -0.30 3.68
CA PHE A 153 0.49 0.33 2.36
C PHE A 153 -0.87 0.92 2.00
N LYS A 154 -1.97 0.34 2.48
CA LYS A 154 -3.30 0.93 2.39
C LYS A 154 -3.37 2.25 3.17
N CYS A 155 -2.88 2.28 4.40
CA CYS A 155 -2.77 3.49 5.22
C CYS A 155 -1.91 4.56 4.56
N PHE A 156 -0.77 4.17 3.96
CA PHE A 156 0.11 5.07 3.23
C PHE A 156 -0.65 5.78 2.11
N SER A 157 -1.37 5.00 1.27
CA SER A 157 -2.15 5.55 0.16
C SER A 157 -3.23 6.51 0.64
N TYR A 158 -4.03 6.12 1.63
CA TYR A 158 -5.11 6.97 2.13
C TYR A 158 -4.61 8.23 2.82
N SER A 159 -3.57 8.13 3.64
CA SER A 159 -2.97 9.31 4.29
C SER A 159 -2.50 10.34 3.26
N ARG A 160 -1.95 9.89 2.13
CA ARG A 160 -1.51 10.77 1.04
C ARG A 160 -2.69 11.38 0.28
N LEU A 161 -3.69 10.56 -0.08
CA LEU A 161 -4.88 11.02 -0.80
C LEU A 161 -5.63 12.05 0.03
N VAL A 162 -5.88 11.77 1.31
CA VAL A 162 -6.58 12.67 2.22
C VAL A 162 -5.81 13.97 2.44
N ALA A 163 -4.48 13.90 2.56
CA ALA A 163 -3.66 15.10 2.72
C ALA A 163 -3.79 16.08 1.54
N VAL A 164 -4.01 15.57 0.32
CA VAL A 164 -4.10 16.38 -0.91
C VAL A 164 -5.54 16.71 -1.29
N PHE A 165 -6.44 15.73 -1.21
CA PHE A 165 -7.79 15.86 -1.76
C PHE A 165 -8.89 16.06 -0.70
N GLY A 166 -8.57 15.91 0.58
CA GLY A 166 -9.56 15.96 1.66
C GLY A 166 -10.44 14.71 1.66
N ASP A 167 -11.73 14.88 1.38
CA ASP A 167 -12.69 13.78 1.29
C ASP A 167 -12.38 12.90 0.08
N VAL A 168 -12.34 11.59 0.28
CA VAL A 168 -12.06 10.59 -0.74
C VAL A 168 -12.92 9.34 -0.52
N PRO A 169 -13.28 8.58 -1.57
CA PRO A 169 -14.00 7.33 -1.38
C PRO A 169 -13.10 6.30 -0.67
N TYR A 170 -13.62 5.69 0.39
CA TYR A 170 -12.94 4.62 1.12
C TYR A 170 -13.42 3.27 0.64
N TYR A 171 -12.49 2.42 0.24
CA TYR A 171 -12.73 1.06 -0.24
C TYR A 171 -12.23 0.04 0.78
N GLU A 172 -13.15 -0.66 1.41
CA GLU A 172 -12.84 -1.73 2.38
C GLU A 172 -12.21 -2.93 1.69
N THR A 173 -12.81 -3.33 0.56
CA THR A 173 -12.47 -4.52 -0.23
C THR A 173 -12.12 -4.18 -1.67
N SER A 174 -11.63 -5.15 -2.42
CA SER A 174 -11.52 -5.05 -3.86
C SER A 174 -12.88 -5.27 -4.52
N PHE A 175 -13.06 -4.75 -5.73
CA PHE A 175 -14.27 -4.94 -6.53
C PHE A 175 -13.91 -5.18 -8.00
N ALA A 176 -14.85 -5.77 -8.73
CA ALA A 176 -14.66 -6.05 -10.15
C ALA A 176 -14.70 -4.76 -10.98
N ASN A 177 -13.97 -4.73 -12.09
CA ASN A 177 -13.99 -3.57 -12.99
C ASN A 177 -15.36 -3.30 -13.63
N SER A 178 -16.28 -4.26 -13.58
CA SER A 178 -17.66 -4.13 -14.02
C SER A 178 -18.60 -3.54 -12.97
N ASP A 179 -18.16 -3.42 -11.72
CA ASP A 179 -18.92 -2.83 -10.63
C ASP A 179 -18.82 -1.30 -10.68
N LEU A 180 -19.66 -0.71 -11.51
CA LEU A 180 -19.68 0.74 -11.73
C LEU A 180 -20.15 1.50 -10.49
N GLU A 181 -21.04 0.92 -9.68
CA GLU A 181 -21.53 1.54 -8.44
C GLU A 181 -20.37 1.71 -7.45
N ALA A 182 -19.60 0.68 -7.23
CA ALA A 182 -18.40 0.76 -6.40
C ALA A 182 -17.36 1.73 -6.97
N MET A 183 -17.16 1.73 -8.30
CA MET A 183 -16.17 2.60 -8.96
C MET A 183 -16.52 4.09 -8.85
N TYR A 184 -17.79 4.44 -8.90
CA TYR A 184 -18.29 5.81 -8.86
C TYR A 184 -18.91 6.19 -7.52
N LYS A 185 -18.51 5.50 -6.46
CA LYS A 185 -18.90 5.81 -5.09
C LYS A 185 -18.59 7.27 -4.74
N ASP A 186 -19.50 7.89 -4.02
CA ASP A 186 -19.29 9.22 -3.43
C ASP A 186 -18.08 9.27 -2.50
N ARG A 187 -17.60 10.47 -2.21
CA ARG A 187 -16.51 10.68 -1.27
C ARG A 187 -17.01 10.46 0.15
N ASP A 188 -16.24 9.72 0.91
CA ASP A 188 -16.38 9.65 2.36
C ASP A 188 -15.66 10.84 3.00
N SER A 189 -16.14 11.28 4.15
CA SER A 189 -15.54 12.42 4.83
C SER A 189 -14.10 12.11 5.27
N ARG A 190 -13.26 13.13 5.27
CA ARG A 190 -11.87 13.08 5.73
C ARG A 190 -11.73 12.36 7.07
N VAL A 191 -12.57 12.73 8.05
CA VAL A 191 -12.52 12.13 9.39
C VAL A 191 -12.85 10.64 9.33
N PHE A 192 -13.89 10.24 8.59
CA PHE A 192 -14.23 8.83 8.43
C PHE A 192 -13.07 8.00 7.85
N VAL A 193 -12.45 8.50 6.77
CA VAL A 193 -11.32 7.81 6.14
C VAL A 193 -10.13 7.73 7.09
N MET A 194 -9.81 8.81 7.80
CA MET A 194 -8.68 8.83 8.72
C MET A 194 -8.94 8.04 10.01
N ASP A 195 -10.20 7.88 10.40
CA ASP A 195 -10.56 6.93 11.47
C ASP A 195 -10.28 5.48 11.07
N LYS A 196 -10.59 5.10 9.84
CA LYS A 196 -10.22 3.78 9.30
C LYS A 196 -8.69 3.58 9.26
N VAL A 197 -7.96 4.62 8.86
CA VAL A 197 -6.48 4.60 8.89
C VAL A 197 -5.96 4.47 10.32
N TYR A 198 -6.51 5.25 11.26
CA TYR A 198 -6.17 5.17 12.67
C TYR A 198 -6.37 3.77 13.24
N ASP A 199 -7.53 3.17 12.97
CA ASP A 199 -7.86 1.83 13.49
C ASP A 199 -6.91 0.76 12.93
N MET A 200 -6.61 0.78 11.63
CA MET A 200 -5.62 -0.13 11.04
C MET A 200 -4.22 0.08 11.62
N LEU A 201 -3.78 1.33 11.78
CA LEU A 201 -2.47 1.62 12.34
C LEU A 201 -2.37 1.12 13.78
N LYS A 202 -3.35 1.44 14.63
CA LYS A 202 -3.32 1.13 16.06
C LYS A 202 -3.48 -0.34 16.36
N ASN A 203 -4.44 -0.98 15.72
CA ASN A 203 -4.88 -2.32 16.11
C ASN A 203 -4.20 -3.43 15.29
N GLU A 204 -3.55 -3.09 14.20
CA GLU A 204 -2.98 -4.07 13.29
C GLU A 204 -1.51 -3.78 12.96
N VAL A 205 -1.21 -2.64 12.33
CA VAL A 205 0.12 -2.30 11.81
C VAL A 205 1.16 -2.26 12.93
N LEU A 206 0.90 -1.48 13.98
CA LEU A 206 1.85 -1.30 15.09
C LEU A 206 1.94 -2.53 16.02
N VAL A 207 0.99 -3.44 15.92
CA VAL A 207 0.97 -4.67 16.73
C VAL A 207 1.65 -5.83 16.00
N ASN A 208 1.33 -6.03 14.71
CA ASN A 208 1.63 -7.27 14.00
C ASN A 208 2.84 -7.19 13.07
N ILE A 209 3.28 -6.01 12.64
CA ILE A 209 4.51 -5.92 11.83
C ILE A 209 5.70 -6.33 12.69
N ARG A 210 6.54 -7.21 12.14
CA ARG A 210 7.77 -7.68 12.79
C ARG A 210 8.71 -6.53 13.10
N THR A 211 9.45 -6.64 14.20
CA THR A 211 10.52 -5.67 14.54
C THR A 211 11.77 -5.83 13.67
N ASN A 212 11.92 -7.00 13.06
CA ASN A 212 12.96 -7.30 12.08
C ASN A 212 12.40 -8.31 11.07
N ASP A 213 12.48 -8.01 9.79
CA ASP A 213 12.07 -8.90 8.70
C ASP A 213 13.16 -8.98 7.60
N GLY A 214 14.38 -8.62 7.93
CA GLY A 214 15.54 -8.56 7.04
C GLY A 214 15.98 -7.13 6.72
N ASP A 215 17.10 -7.02 6.02
CA ASP A 215 17.68 -5.74 5.64
C ASP A 215 16.82 -5.03 4.60
N ASN A 216 16.69 -3.70 4.74
CA ASN A 216 15.94 -2.85 3.82
C ASN A 216 14.48 -3.26 3.64
N THR A 217 13.88 -3.88 4.64
CA THR A 217 12.46 -4.26 4.65
C THR A 217 11.64 -3.38 5.60
N LEU A 218 10.33 -3.34 5.37
CA LEU A 218 9.40 -2.72 6.30
C LEU A 218 9.42 -3.48 7.63
N ASN A 219 9.75 -2.77 8.69
CA ASN A 219 9.68 -3.26 10.05
C ASN A 219 8.78 -2.37 10.91
N ARG A 220 8.49 -2.80 12.13
CA ARG A 220 7.58 -2.07 13.03
C ARG A 220 8.05 -0.64 13.32
N TYR A 221 9.34 -0.39 13.38
CA TYR A 221 9.86 0.94 13.69
C TYR A 221 9.70 1.90 12.50
N VAL A 222 9.91 1.41 11.29
CA VAL A 222 9.62 2.17 10.05
C VAL A 222 8.13 2.48 9.98
N ALA A 223 7.28 1.46 10.20
CA ALA A 223 5.83 1.64 10.22
C ALA A 223 5.39 2.66 11.29
N ALA A 224 5.97 2.60 12.48
CA ALA A 224 5.69 3.53 13.56
C ALA A 224 6.13 4.97 13.25
N ALA A 225 7.28 5.16 12.62
CA ALA A 225 7.72 6.48 12.17
C ALA A 225 6.74 7.10 11.17
N PHE A 226 6.26 6.33 10.19
CA PHE A 226 5.22 6.78 9.26
C PHE A 226 3.89 7.04 9.96
N ALA A 227 3.44 6.15 10.83
CA ALA A 227 2.20 6.31 11.59
C ALA A 227 2.22 7.59 12.42
N SER A 228 3.34 7.85 13.13
CA SER A 228 3.54 9.07 13.88
C SER A 228 3.38 10.31 13.00
N ARG A 229 4.05 10.32 11.84
CA ARG A 229 4.02 11.45 10.91
C ARG A 229 2.62 11.70 10.33
N TRP A 230 1.92 10.65 9.91
CA TRP A 230 0.59 10.77 9.32
C TRP A 230 -0.44 11.23 10.36
N MET A 231 -0.38 10.66 11.54
CA MET A 231 -1.30 11.00 12.63
C MET A 231 -1.00 12.39 13.21
N LEU A 232 0.25 12.82 13.25
CA LEU A 232 0.62 14.19 13.61
C LEU A 232 0.05 15.20 12.60
N PHE A 233 0.23 14.93 11.31
CA PHE A 233 -0.30 15.79 10.25
C PHE A 233 -1.83 15.91 10.35
N GLU A 234 -2.53 14.78 10.41
CA GLU A 234 -3.99 14.78 10.45
C GLU A 234 -4.53 15.38 11.74
N GLY A 235 -3.91 15.03 12.87
CA GLY A 235 -4.32 15.57 14.17
C GLY A 235 -4.14 17.10 14.26
N THR A 236 -3.06 17.63 13.73
CA THR A 236 -2.85 19.09 13.65
C THR A 236 -3.81 19.75 12.67
N TRP A 237 -4.07 19.10 11.53
CA TRP A 237 -5.06 19.59 10.57
C TRP A 237 -6.45 19.69 11.20
N GLN A 238 -6.91 18.65 11.90
CA GLN A 238 -8.21 18.68 12.61
C GLN A 238 -8.25 19.74 13.70
N LYS A 239 -7.15 19.90 14.43
CA LYS A 239 -7.06 20.89 15.51
C LYS A 239 -7.17 22.33 15.02
N TYR A 240 -6.55 22.65 13.88
CA TYR A 240 -6.41 24.03 13.43
C TYR A 240 -7.32 24.39 12.24
N HIS A 241 -7.80 23.42 11.49
CA HIS A 241 -8.56 23.64 10.25
C HIS A 241 -9.87 22.84 10.19
N GLY A 242 -9.89 21.59 10.65
CA GLY A 242 -11.06 20.70 10.54
C GLY A 242 -12.12 20.94 11.60
N GLY A 243 -11.73 21.44 12.77
CA GLY A 243 -12.64 21.73 13.87
C GLY A 243 -13.07 20.53 14.73
N ASP A 244 -12.65 19.31 14.40
CA ASP A 244 -12.94 18.12 15.20
C ASP A 244 -11.85 17.89 16.26
N GLN A 245 -12.06 18.45 17.45
CA GLN A 245 -11.10 18.31 18.55
C GLN A 245 -11.01 16.87 19.10
N THR A 246 -12.06 16.07 18.98
CA THR A 246 -12.04 14.67 19.40
C THR A 246 -11.15 13.85 18.49
N ALA A 247 -11.32 13.98 17.18
CA ALA A 247 -10.46 13.36 16.19
C ALA A 247 -9.01 13.88 16.31
N ALA A 248 -8.82 15.19 16.48
CA ALA A 248 -7.51 15.79 16.69
C ALA A 248 -6.75 15.14 17.85
N ASN A 249 -7.39 15.07 19.02
CA ASN A 249 -6.76 14.49 20.22
C ASN A 249 -6.43 13.00 20.04
N LYS A 250 -7.34 12.24 19.43
CA LYS A 250 -7.15 10.82 19.13
C LYS A 250 -5.94 10.58 18.23
N TYR A 251 -5.82 11.34 17.14
CA TYR A 251 -4.73 11.19 16.19
C TYR A 251 -3.39 11.66 16.77
N LEU A 252 -3.37 12.78 17.48
CA LEU A 252 -2.15 13.28 18.15
C LEU A 252 -1.65 12.32 19.23
N GLN A 253 -2.56 11.66 19.95
CA GLN A 253 -2.18 10.64 20.92
C GLN A 253 -1.51 9.45 20.24
N LEU A 254 -2.06 8.94 19.14
CA LEU A 254 -1.44 7.84 18.39
C LEU A 254 -0.11 8.28 17.75
N ALA A 255 0.00 9.53 17.30
CA ALA A 255 1.27 10.07 16.79
C ALA A 255 2.37 10.00 17.85
N LYS A 256 2.04 10.37 19.09
CA LYS A 256 2.96 10.29 20.23
C LYS A 256 3.32 8.82 20.54
N GLU A 257 2.33 7.95 20.68
CA GLU A 257 2.53 6.52 20.99
C GLU A 257 3.43 5.85 19.93
N ALA A 258 3.21 6.14 18.65
CA ALA A 258 4.00 5.62 17.55
C ALA A 258 5.45 6.15 17.58
N ALA A 259 5.66 7.43 17.89
CA ALA A 259 7.01 7.98 18.07
C ALA A 259 7.75 7.29 19.25
N GLU A 260 7.04 7.06 20.34
CA GLU A 260 7.59 6.38 21.54
C GLU A 260 8.05 4.94 21.23
N ILE A 261 7.36 4.22 20.33
CA ILE A 261 7.80 2.89 19.86
C ILE A 261 9.21 2.98 19.25
N VAL A 262 9.49 3.99 18.43
CA VAL A 262 10.80 4.16 17.80
C VAL A 262 11.85 4.58 18.81
N ILE A 263 11.56 5.61 19.60
CA ILE A 263 12.47 6.18 20.60
C ILE A 263 12.88 5.11 21.63
N ASN A 264 11.89 4.42 22.20
CA ASN A 264 12.12 3.41 23.25
C ASN A 264 12.79 2.13 22.73
N SER A 265 12.86 1.95 21.39
CA SER A 265 13.59 0.81 20.84
C SER A 265 15.09 0.89 21.05
N GLY A 266 15.64 2.10 21.22
CA GLY A 266 17.07 2.34 21.32
C GLY A 266 17.89 1.99 20.08
N LYS A 267 17.20 1.68 18.95
CA LYS A 267 17.87 1.24 17.70
C LYS A 267 18.25 2.38 16.78
N TYR A 268 17.69 3.56 17.00
CA TYR A 268 17.88 4.73 16.14
C TYR A 268 18.32 5.90 17.02
N ALA A 269 19.34 6.61 16.55
CA ALA A 269 19.87 7.81 17.21
C ALA A 269 20.12 8.91 16.16
N ILE A 270 20.09 10.16 16.60
CA ILE A 270 20.50 11.33 15.80
C ILE A 270 21.82 11.79 16.40
N ASP A 271 22.88 11.04 16.19
CA ASP A 271 24.21 11.23 16.76
C ASP A 271 25.30 11.42 15.71
N THR A 272 25.01 11.13 14.45
CA THR A 272 25.94 11.27 13.34
C THR A 272 25.85 12.69 12.76
N PRO A 273 26.98 13.36 12.49
CA PRO A 273 26.96 14.68 11.88
C PRO A 273 26.18 14.69 10.56
N PHE A 274 25.39 15.74 10.34
CA PHE A 274 24.53 15.88 9.16
C PHE A 274 25.26 15.61 7.84
N ARG A 275 26.49 16.15 7.70
CA ARG A 275 27.32 15.96 6.50
C ARG A 275 27.62 14.49 6.23
N ASP A 276 27.90 13.71 7.28
CA ASP A 276 28.29 12.32 7.17
C ASP A 276 27.09 11.44 6.82
N VAL A 277 25.90 11.76 7.37
CA VAL A 277 24.64 11.07 7.04
C VAL A 277 24.29 11.30 5.57
N PHE A 278 24.30 12.55 5.10
CA PHE A 278 23.89 12.89 3.73
C PHE A 278 24.98 12.68 2.69
N GLY A 279 26.24 12.57 3.11
CA GLY A 279 27.37 12.24 2.27
C GLY A 279 27.65 10.73 2.15
N SER A 280 26.92 9.90 2.89
CA SER A 280 27.08 8.46 2.83
C SER A 280 26.67 7.91 1.47
N GLN A 281 27.50 7.03 0.92
CA GLN A 281 27.20 6.27 -0.31
C GLN A 281 26.55 4.91 0.00
N ASP A 282 26.41 4.58 1.27
CA ASP A 282 25.86 3.32 1.74
C ASP A 282 24.65 3.60 2.65
N LEU A 283 23.57 2.86 2.45
CA LEU A 283 22.36 2.94 3.27
C LEU A 283 22.45 2.11 4.57
N LYS A 284 23.65 1.64 4.91
CA LYS A 284 23.89 0.88 6.15
C LYS A 284 24.06 1.78 7.34
#